data_40de7d2541e2d032dfae479b47ccb097
#
_entry.id   40de7d2541e2d032dfae479b47ccb097
#
_cell.length_a   1.000
_cell.length_b   1.000
_cell.length_c   1.000
_cell.angle_alpha   90.00
_cell.angle_beta   90.00
_cell.angle_gamma   90.00
#
_symmetry.space_group_name_H-M   'P 1'
#
loop_
_entity.id
_entity.type
_entity.pdbx_description
1 polymer ?
#
loop_
_entity_poly.entity_id
_entity_poly.type
_entity_poly.pdbx_seq_one_letter_code
_entity_poly.pdbx_strand_id
1 'polypeptide(L)'
;MPNRLPAFEHRQHLEVETPEHVVLDYELAGIGSRTLAALADWLILGLTVTALSLASGIWRDAAPWLVAVLGLLLYAIVWGYFTCFEGLRRGQTPGKRWLGIRVIRDTGHAAAFSDAATRNLLLPVDLLCLIGVFFIAIHPRAKRIGDLVAGTVVVRDHPADVRRPAAAPAGPALGAETAGSPLLGDEEFRLLREFSHRAGALPPSVHARLARNLAARFAARFPERTADDAGFLERLFQDELARRRGRFGSRSGTRSGVADRLVARKSSRWEEFQTLAQRVARDGLDALSAEELPDFAARYREISADLARARTYGAEPVTLTRLTRLVAAGHNALYREERPTWSRIWTFLVRECPAAIVGARRYVALATLVFLLPAVGGFALLRDRPSLAPMVLPDVLLERAEAGAAREARGSGYVEDTAGARPLMASMIITNNIRVAFMCFAGGIVLGVGSLLLLALNGLSIGAASGHFANAGLLEYLWTFVIGHGLLELFAIWVAGAAGFMLGKALILPGDLPRRDAVVLAGRVAMRLLGAVVVFLLVA
;
A
#
# COMPACT_ATOMS: atom_id res chain seq x y z
N MET A 1 23.25 -21.42 28.12
CA MET A 1 21.81 -21.14 28.00
C MET A 1 21.66 -19.81 27.31
N PRO A 2 21.11 -19.73 26.11
CA PRO A 2 20.98 -18.47 25.38
C PRO A 2 19.80 -17.65 25.90
N ASN A 3 20.13 -16.46 26.35
CA ASN A 3 19.24 -15.41 26.81
C ASN A 3 18.30 -14.98 25.67
N ARG A 4 17.05 -15.47 25.63
CA ARG A 4 16.02 -14.97 24.72
C ARG A 4 15.51 -13.65 25.29
N LEU A 5 15.96 -12.55 24.69
CA LEU A 5 15.35 -11.25 24.90
C LEU A 5 13.83 -11.36 24.65
N PRO A 6 12.98 -10.78 25.51
CA PRO A 6 11.54 -10.78 25.27
C PRO A 6 11.25 -10.00 23.99
N ALA A 7 10.65 -10.67 23.03
CA ALA A 7 10.14 -10.01 21.82
C ALA A 7 9.09 -8.96 22.26
N PHE A 8 9.38 -7.69 22.02
CA PHE A 8 8.41 -6.60 22.09
C PHE A 8 7.39 -6.79 20.96
N GLU A 9 6.40 -7.64 21.17
CA GLU A 9 5.28 -7.81 20.25
C GLU A 9 4.22 -6.74 20.53
N HIS A 10 4.47 -5.50 20.12
CA HIS A 10 3.40 -4.53 19.88
C HIS A 10 2.78 -4.84 18.50
N ARG A 11 1.94 -5.87 18.44
CA ARG A 11 1.13 -6.13 17.25
C ARG A 11 0.10 -5.02 17.13
N GLN A 12 0.22 -4.25 16.08
CA GLN A 12 -0.75 -3.21 15.77
C GLN A 12 -1.93 -3.85 15.05
N HIS A 13 -3.14 -3.50 15.47
CA HIS A 13 -4.39 -3.99 14.93
C HIS A 13 -5.13 -2.87 14.20
N LEU A 14 -5.81 -3.21 13.11
CA LEU A 14 -6.73 -2.35 12.40
C LEU A 14 -8.14 -2.91 12.59
N GLU A 15 -8.96 -2.20 13.35
CA GLU A 15 -10.38 -2.49 13.48
C GLU A 15 -11.14 -1.80 12.34
N VAL A 16 -11.91 -2.58 11.58
CA VAL A 16 -12.78 -2.11 10.51
C VAL A 16 -14.21 -2.53 10.85
N GLU A 17 -15.08 -1.57 11.04
CA GLU A 17 -16.51 -1.81 11.22
C GLU A 17 -17.18 -1.99 9.85
N THR A 18 -17.85 -3.13 9.66
CA THR A 18 -18.63 -3.41 8.46
C THR A 18 -19.99 -2.69 8.55
N PRO A 19 -20.71 -2.49 7.40
CA PRO A 19 -22.06 -1.93 7.41
C PRO A 19 -23.04 -2.70 8.31
N GLU A 20 -22.77 -3.97 8.60
CA GLU A 20 -23.55 -4.82 9.50
C GLU A 20 -23.10 -4.70 10.97
N HIS A 21 -22.34 -3.64 11.33
CA HIS A 21 -21.80 -3.39 12.67
C HIS A 21 -20.93 -4.53 13.23
N VAL A 22 -20.28 -5.29 12.36
CA VAL A 22 -19.31 -6.31 12.77
C VAL A 22 -17.91 -5.71 12.65
N VAL A 23 -17.16 -5.70 13.75
CA VAL A 23 -15.76 -5.25 13.75
C VAL A 23 -14.88 -6.39 13.23
N LEU A 24 -14.23 -6.17 12.09
CA LEU A 24 -13.17 -7.03 11.56
C LEU A 24 -11.83 -6.53 12.10
N ASP A 25 -11.07 -7.41 12.72
CA ASP A 25 -9.75 -7.11 13.25
C ASP A 25 -8.67 -7.68 12.33
N TYR A 26 -7.82 -6.80 11.79
CA TYR A 26 -6.71 -7.14 10.92
C TYR A 26 -5.39 -6.85 11.62
N GLU A 27 -4.50 -7.85 11.69
CA GLU A 27 -3.13 -7.66 12.15
C GLU A 27 -2.32 -6.91 11.10
N LEU A 28 -1.71 -5.78 11.48
CA LEU A 28 -0.86 -5.00 10.57
C LEU A 28 0.46 -5.71 10.30
N ALA A 29 0.93 -5.62 9.06
CA ALA A 29 2.23 -6.14 8.67
C ALA A 29 3.34 -5.24 9.23
N GLY A 30 4.20 -5.79 10.08
CA GLY A 30 5.35 -5.09 10.65
C GLY A 30 6.41 -4.73 9.59
N ILE A 31 7.33 -3.82 9.94
CA ILE A 31 8.42 -3.37 9.06
C ILE A 31 9.22 -4.55 8.51
N GLY A 32 9.61 -5.51 9.36
CA GLY A 32 10.42 -6.65 8.96
C GLY A 32 9.78 -7.51 7.86
N SER A 33 8.49 -7.85 7.98
CA SER A 33 7.79 -8.63 6.96
C SER A 33 7.63 -7.85 5.64
N ARG A 34 7.42 -6.54 5.71
CA ARG A 34 7.31 -5.66 4.52
C ARG A 34 8.66 -5.53 3.80
N THR A 35 9.74 -5.36 4.56
CA THR A 35 11.11 -5.27 3.99
C THR A 35 11.52 -6.57 3.33
N LEU A 36 11.31 -7.73 4.00
CA LEU A 36 11.61 -9.03 3.41
C LEU A 36 10.80 -9.31 2.15
N ALA A 37 9.50 -8.94 2.13
CA ALA A 37 8.68 -9.04 0.93
C ALA A 37 9.22 -8.17 -0.21
N ALA A 38 9.58 -6.93 0.10
CA ALA A 38 10.16 -6.02 -0.89
C ALA A 38 11.50 -6.54 -1.43
N LEU A 39 12.39 -7.07 -0.57
CA LEU A 39 13.65 -7.66 -0.99
C LEU A 39 13.45 -8.87 -1.92
N ALA A 40 12.48 -9.74 -1.60
CA ALA A 40 12.15 -10.87 -2.47
C ALA A 40 11.63 -10.39 -3.84
N ASP A 41 10.75 -9.39 -3.86
CA ASP A 41 10.23 -8.80 -5.10
C ASP A 41 11.34 -8.09 -5.90
N TRP A 42 12.23 -7.34 -5.25
CA TRP A 42 13.38 -6.70 -5.91
C TRP A 42 14.38 -7.72 -6.45
N LEU A 43 14.57 -8.87 -5.78
CA LEU A 43 15.40 -9.95 -6.30
C LEU A 43 14.80 -10.55 -7.58
N ILE A 44 13.49 -10.85 -7.57
CA ILE A 44 12.78 -11.37 -8.76
C ILE A 44 12.90 -10.38 -9.91
N LEU A 45 12.62 -9.09 -9.62
CA LEU A 45 12.71 -8.03 -10.62
C LEU A 45 14.14 -7.87 -11.17
N GLY A 46 15.14 -7.86 -10.28
CA GLY A 46 16.55 -7.76 -10.66
C GLY A 46 17.01 -8.91 -11.54
N LEU A 47 16.64 -10.15 -11.21
CA LEU A 47 16.94 -11.31 -12.05
C LEU A 47 16.27 -11.21 -13.43
N THR A 48 15.00 -10.76 -13.47
CA THR A 48 14.26 -10.56 -14.73
C THR A 48 14.93 -9.49 -15.59
N VAL A 49 15.27 -8.34 -14.98
CA VAL A 49 15.98 -7.24 -15.65
C VAL A 49 17.31 -7.71 -16.20
N THR A 50 18.10 -8.42 -15.41
CA THR A 50 19.41 -8.94 -15.83
C THR A 50 19.27 -9.91 -17.00
N ALA A 51 18.32 -10.84 -16.92
CA ALA A 51 18.09 -11.81 -18.00
C ALA A 51 17.68 -11.13 -19.33
N LEU A 52 16.77 -10.15 -19.27
CA LEU A 52 16.35 -9.39 -20.45
C LEU A 52 17.47 -8.50 -20.99
N SER A 53 18.28 -7.90 -20.12
CA SER A 53 19.44 -7.09 -20.53
C SER A 53 20.50 -7.94 -21.22
N LEU A 54 20.78 -9.15 -20.73
CA LEU A 54 21.70 -10.08 -21.40
C LEU A 54 21.13 -10.52 -22.75
N ALA A 55 19.83 -10.84 -22.82
CA ALA A 55 19.19 -11.17 -24.10
C ALA A 55 19.26 -10.02 -25.09
N SER A 56 19.04 -8.76 -24.66
CA SER A 56 19.17 -7.59 -25.54
C SER A 56 20.60 -7.40 -26.07
N GLY A 57 21.63 -7.74 -25.28
CA GLY A 57 23.02 -7.70 -25.70
C GLY A 57 23.34 -8.67 -26.84
N ILE A 58 22.76 -9.87 -26.84
CA ILE A 58 22.93 -10.88 -27.88
C ILE A 58 22.39 -10.41 -29.24
N TRP A 59 21.28 -9.66 -29.24
CA TRP A 59 20.59 -9.23 -30.46
C TRP A 59 20.95 -7.81 -30.91
N ARG A 60 21.89 -7.15 -30.22
CA ARG A 60 22.21 -5.74 -30.42
C ARG A 60 22.53 -5.38 -31.86
N ASP A 61 23.38 -6.18 -32.51
CA ASP A 61 23.85 -5.92 -33.86
C ASP A 61 22.95 -6.53 -34.95
N ALA A 62 22.23 -7.62 -34.60
CA ALA A 62 21.39 -8.35 -35.56
C ALA A 62 19.99 -7.73 -35.72
N ALA A 63 19.40 -7.20 -34.64
CA ALA A 63 18.03 -6.70 -34.66
C ALA A 63 17.83 -5.49 -33.70
N PRO A 64 18.30 -4.29 -34.08
CA PRO A 64 18.19 -3.08 -33.25
C PRO A 64 16.78 -2.74 -32.82
N TRP A 65 15.77 -3.01 -33.64
CA TRP A 65 14.35 -2.82 -33.29
C TRP A 65 13.91 -3.73 -32.15
N LEU A 66 14.45 -4.97 -32.09
CA LEU A 66 14.13 -5.88 -31.00
C LEU A 66 14.73 -5.36 -29.69
N VAL A 67 15.92 -4.78 -29.71
CA VAL A 67 16.55 -4.16 -28.54
C VAL A 67 15.70 -2.99 -28.02
N ALA A 68 15.14 -2.18 -28.92
CA ALA A 68 14.24 -1.09 -28.55
C ALA A 68 12.97 -1.61 -27.87
N VAL A 69 12.33 -2.65 -28.43
CA VAL A 69 11.15 -3.29 -27.84
C VAL A 69 11.47 -3.93 -26.49
N LEU A 70 12.60 -4.61 -26.35
CA LEU A 70 13.05 -5.19 -25.08
C LEU A 70 13.33 -4.10 -24.05
N GLY A 71 13.88 -2.95 -24.44
CA GLY A 71 14.08 -1.79 -23.58
C GLY A 71 12.75 -1.23 -23.04
N LEU A 72 11.76 -1.04 -23.92
CA LEU A 72 10.41 -0.61 -23.52
C LEU A 72 9.74 -1.64 -22.62
N LEU A 73 9.85 -2.92 -22.93
CA LEU A 73 9.30 -4.01 -22.11
C LEU A 73 9.94 -4.03 -20.73
N LEU A 74 11.27 -3.90 -20.67
CA LEU A 74 12.03 -3.83 -19.43
C LEU A 74 11.56 -2.65 -18.56
N TYR A 75 11.38 -1.49 -19.18
CA TYR A 75 10.87 -0.32 -18.51
C TYR A 75 9.43 -0.55 -17.97
N ALA A 76 8.56 -1.13 -18.80
CA ALA A 76 7.19 -1.47 -18.41
C ALA A 76 7.16 -2.49 -17.25
N ILE A 77 8.07 -3.46 -17.24
CA ILE A 77 8.22 -4.43 -16.15
C ILE A 77 8.64 -3.72 -14.87
N VAL A 78 9.67 -2.89 -14.90
CA VAL A 78 10.19 -2.19 -13.71
C VAL A 78 9.09 -1.33 -13.06
N TRP A 79 8.36 -0.56 -13.84
CA TRP A 79 7.32 0.34 -13.34
C TRP A 79 5.97 -0.37 -13.09
N GLY A 80 5.66 -1.37 -13.90
CA GLY A 80 4.40 -2.10 -13.85
C GLY A 80 4.35 -3.25 -12.85
N TYR A 81 5.51 -3.83 -12.48
CA TYR A 81 5.56 -5.03 -11.64
C TYR A 81 4.67 -4.93 -10.39
N PHE A 82 4.95 -3.98 -9.53
CA PHE A 82 4.19 -3.83 -8.28
C PHE A 82 2.73 -3.47 -8.54
N THR A 83 2.48 -2.58 -9.51
CA THR A 83 1.11 -2.12 -9.83
C THR A 83 0.26 -3.25 -10.40
N CYS A 84 0.78 -4.02 -11.36
CA CYS A 84 0.07 -5.12 -11.98
C CYS A 84 -0.18 -6.27 -10.99
N PHE A 85 0.85 -6.68 -10.24
CA PHE A 85 0.67 -7.75 -9.27
C PHE A 85 -0.30 -7.37 -8.16
N GLU A 86 -0.16 -6.22 -7.54
CA GLU A 86 -1.06 -5.77 -6.47
C GLU A 86 -2.48 -5.51 -6.98
N GLY A 87 -2.62 -4.86 -8.14
CA GLY A 87 -3.93 -4.54 -8.71
C GLY A 87 -4.70 -5.75 -9.22
N LEU A 88 -4.00 -6.73 -9.84
CA LEU A 88 -4.64 -7.91 -10.41
C LEU A 88 -4.74 -9.09 -9.45
N ARG A 89 -3.82 -9.19 -8.46
CA ARG A 89 -3.74 -10.29 -7.50
C ARG A 89 -4.15 -9.90 -6.08
N ARG A 90 -5.19 -9.08 -5.94
CA ARG A 90 -5.81 -8.74 -4.65
C ARG A 90 -4.84 -8.16 -3.62
N GLY A 91 -3.99 -7.25 -4.04
CA GLY A 91 -3.02 -6.59 -3.16
C GLY A 91 -1.78 -7.41 -2.84
N GLN A 92 -1.48 -8.47 -3.62
CA GLN A 92 -0.33 -9.33 -3.37
C GLN A 92 0.65 -9.36 -4.53
N THR A 93 1.93 -9.11 -4.25
CA THR A 93 3.06 -9.47 -5.10
C THR A 93 3.53 -10.89 -4.76
N PRO A 94 4.39 -11.52 -5.60
CA PRO A 94 5.02 -12.80 -5.25
C PRO A 94 5.70 -12.79 -3.88
N GLY A 95 6.51 -11.75 -3.57
CA GLY A 95 7.18 -11.62 -2.28
C GLY A 95 6.20 -11.44 -1.11
N LYS A 96 5.14 -10.65 -1.30
CA LYS A 96 4.09 -10.47 -0.28
C LYS A 96 3.30 -11.76 -0.03
N ARG A 97 2.99 -12.50 -1.10
CA ARG A 97 2.31 -13.79 -0.98
C ARG A 97 3.16 -14.81 -0.22
N TRP A 98 4.47 -14.83 -0.46
CA TRP A 98 5.39 -15.72 0.24
C TRP A 98 5.44 -15.45 1.75
N LEU A 99 5.34 -14.18 2.15
CA LEU A 99 5.34 -13.76 3.55
C LEU A 99 3.94 -13.66 4.19
N GLY A 100 2.89 -14.06 3.46
CA GLY A 100 1.51 -14.03 3.96
C GLY A 100 1.05 -12.62 4.33
N ILE A 101 1.38 -11.61 3.51
CA ILE A 101 0.90 -10.24 3.68
C ILE A 101 0.18 -9.75 2.43
N ARG A 102 -0.76 -8.82 2.60
CA ARG A 102 -1.50 -8.20 1.49
C ARG A 102 -1.82 -6.74 1.75
N VAL A 103 -2.08 -6.03 0.66
CA VAL A 103 -2.56 -4.66 0.68
C VAL A 103 -4.08 -4.66 0.68
N ILE A 104 -4.68 -3.90 1.59
CA ILE A 104 -6.12 -3.63 1.62
C ILE A 104 -6.36 -2.12 1.74
N ARG A 105 -7.56 -1.66 1.46
CA ARG A 105 -7.99 -0.29 1.79
C ARG A 105 -8.19 -0.14 3.29
N ASP A 106 -8.11 1.09 3.78
CA ASP A 106 -8.41 1.43 5.19
C ASP A 106 -9.82 1.02 5.62
N THR A 107 -10.72 0.85 4.66
CA THR A 107 -12.10 0.39 4.83
C THR A 107 -12.23 -1.14 4.87
N GLY A 108 -11.11 -1.89 4.85
CA GLY A 108 -11.11 -3.35 4.86
C GLY A 108 -11.33 -4.02 3.51
N HIS A 109 -11.68 -3.27 2.46
CA HIS A 109 -11.87 -3.82 1.12
C HIS A 109 -10.54 -4.15 0.44
N ALA A 110 -10.58 -5.04 -0.55
CA ALA A 110 -9.42 -5.30 -1.39
C ALA A 110 -8.98 -4.02 -2.11
N ALA A 111 -7.65 -3.81 -2.23
CA ALA A 111 -7.13 -2.68 -2.98
C ALA A 111 -7.52 -2.80 -4.46
N ALA A 112 -8.02 -1.69 -5.04
CA ALA A 112 -8.29 -1.60 -6.46
C ALA A 112 -7.00 -1.39 -7.26
N PHE A 113 -7.08 -1.56 -8.60
CA PHE A 113 -5.95 -1.29 -9.49
C PHE A 113 -5.47 0.18 -9.38
N SER A 114 -6.40 1.13 -9.26
CA SER A 114 -6.08 2.55 -9.08
C SER A 114 -5.31 2.81 -7.78
N ASP A 115 -5.67 2.11 -6.68
CA ASP A 115 -4.96 2.25 -5.41
C ASP A 115 -3.53 1.69 -5.52
N ALA A 116 -3.38 0.54 -6.19
CA ALA A 116 -2.07 -0.06 -6.46
C ALA A 116 -1.22 0.85 -7.35
N ALA A 117 -1.80 1.46 -8.38
CA ALA A 117 -1.12 2.42 -9.24
C ALA A 117 -0.68 3.66 -8.46
N THR A 118 -1.59 4.29 -7.69
CA THR A 118 -1.28 5.48 -6.88
C THR A 118 -0.12 5.24 -5.94
N ARG A 119 -0.16 4.15 -5.18
CA ARG A 119 0.88 3.84 -4.19
C ARG A 119 2.24 3.50 -4.79
N ASN A 120 2.25 2.87 -5.97
CA ASN A 120 3.49 2.42 -6.60
C ASN A 120 4.09 3.49 -7.52
N LEU A 121 3.31 4.43 -8.03
CA LEU A 121 3.84 5.64 -8.69
C LEU A 121 4.60 6.56 -7.72
N LEU A 122 4.29 6.50 -6.42
CA LEU A 122 5.03 7.22 -5.38
C LEU A 122 6.23 6.42 -4.83
N LEU A 123 6.48 5.21 -5.33
CA LEU A 123 7.61 4.38 -4.90
C LEU A 123 8.98 5.08 -5.02
N PRO A 124 9.28 5.87 -6.08
CA PRO A 124 10.54 6.60 -6.14
C PRO A 124 10.74 7.58 -4.97
N VAL A 125 9.67 8.22 -4.49
CA VAL A 125 9.72 9.08 -3.30
C VAL A 125 9.95 8.26 -2.04
N ASP A 126 9.26 7.13 -1.91
CA ASP A 126 9.44 6.21 -0.78
C ASP A 126 10.89 5.68 -0.69
N LEU A 127 11.55 5.47 -1.85
CA LEU A 127 12.93 4.99 -1.94
C LEU A 127 13.97 6.11 -1.74
N LEU A 128 13.61 7.37 -2.00
CA LEU A 128 14.50 8.51 -1.84
C LEU A 128 14.93 8.62 -0.37
N CYS A 129 16.21 8.45 -0.08
CA CYS A 129 16.78 8.48 1.28
C CYS A 129 16.01 7.58 2.29
N LEU A 130 15.38 6.50 1.83
CA LEU A 130 14.59 5.57 2.64
C LEU A 130 13.40 6.25 3.37
N ILE A 131 12.88 7.35 2.82
CA ILE A 131 11.77 8.12 3.40
C ILE A 131 10.57 7.21 3.70
N GLY A 132 10.25 6.28 2.80
CA GLY A 132 9.16 5.32 3.01
C GLY A 132 9.35 4.45 4.25
N VAL A 133 10.57 4.00 4.53
CA VAL A 133 10.91 3.20 5.74
C VAL A 133 10.75 4.04 7.00
N PHE A 134 11.20 5.29 6.96
CA PHE A 134 11.04 6.24 8.07
C PHE A 134 9.56 6.50 8.39
N PHE A 135 8.72 6.71 7.35
CA PHE A 135 7.29 6.87 7.54
C PHE A 135 6.62 5.62 8.11
N ILE A 136 6.99 4.42 7.65
CA ILE A 136 6.49 3.16 8.20
C ILE A 136 6.84 3.03 9.70
N ALA A 137 8.04 3.49 10.11
CA ALA A 137 8.49 3.41 11.51
C ALA A 137 7.72 4.35 12.44
N ILE A 138 7.37 5.56 11.98
CA ILE A 138 6.74 6.59 12.82
C ILE A 138 5.22 6.53 12.76
N HIS A 139 4.64 6.13 11.62
CA HIS A 139 3.19 6.19 11.45
C HIS A 139 2.50 5.11 12.29
N PRO A 140 1.43 5.46 13.09
CA PRO A 140 0.73 4.51 13.98
C PRO A 140 0.17 3.26 13.29
N ARG A 141 -0.09 3.32 11.97
CA ARG A 141 -0.57 2.20 11.16
C ARG A 141 0.49 1.68 10.20
N ALA A 142 1.77 1.92 10.46
CA ALA A 142 2.91 1.48 9.65
C ALA A 142 2.74 1.78 8.14
N LYS A 143 2.23 2.98 7.77
CA LYS A 143 1.99 3.38 6.38
C LYS A 143 3.20 4.08 5.78
N ARG A 144 3.56 3.74 4.52
CA ARG A 144 4.47 4.55 3.70
C ARG A 144 3.70 5.71 3.04
N ILE A 145 4.42 6.65 2.41
CA ILE A 145 3.78 7.80 1.73
C ILE A 145 2.77 7.34 0.67
N GLY A 146 3.15 6.38 -0.17
CA GLY A 146 2.26 5.80 -1.17
C GLY A 146 0.98 5.21 -0.56
N ASP A 147 1.06 4.56 0.62
CA ASP A 147 -0.09 4.01 1.33
C ASP A 147 -1.03 5.13 1.85
N LEU A 148 -0.46 6.26 2.30
CA LEU A 148 -1.24 7.40 2.78
C LEU A 148 -2.07 8.03 1.66
N VAL A 149 -1.46 8.25 0.50
CA VAL A 149 -2.12 8.86 -0.67
C VAL A 149 -3.17 7.93 -1.26
N ALA A 150 -2.89 6.62 -1.32
CA ALA A 150 -3.82 5.62 -1.85
C ALA A 150 -4.93 5.23 -0.85
N GLY A 151 -4.83 5.60 0.43
CA GLY A 151 -5.77 5.17 1.46
C GLY A 151 -5.72 3.66 1.73
N THR A 152 -4.52 3.08 1.70
CA THR A 152 -4.29 1.65 1.85
C THR A 152 -3.47 1.32 3.10
N VAL A 153 -3.45 0.05 3.46
CA VAL A 153 -2.68 -0.50 4.58
C VAL A 153 -2.23 -1.92 4.24
N VAL A 154 -1.10 -2.36 4.80
CA VAL A 154 -0.62 -3.73 4.60
C VAL A 154 -0.93 -4.55 5.84
N VAL A 155 -1.65 -5.65 5.64
CA VAL A 155 -2.09 -6.56 6.71
C VAL A 155 -1.54 -7.96 6.50
N ARG A 156 -1.51 -8.76 7.56
CA ARG A 156 -1.20 -10.19 7.48
C ARG A 156 -2.39 -10.94 6.88
N ASP A 157 -2.12 -11.84 5.96
CA ASP A 157 -3.11 -12.64 5.25
C ASP A 157 -3.58 -13.85 6.07
N HIS A 158 -2.78 -14.23 7.06
CA HIS A 158 -3.16 -15.24 8.03
C HIS A 158 -3.87 -14.53 9.19
N PRO A 159 -5.01 -15.07 9.66
CA PRO A 159 -5.54 -14.60 10.91
C PRO A 159 -4.44 -14.79 11.95
N ALA A 160 -4.30 -13.81 12.84
CA ALA A 160 -3.44 -13.96 13.99
C ALA A 160 -3.61 -15.37 14.52
N ASP A 161 -2.55 -16.16 14.54
CA ASP A 161 -2.55 -17.36 15.33
C ASP A 161 -3.02 -16.90 16.71
N VAL A 162 -4.25 -17.26 17.06
CA VAL A 162 -4.68 -17.17 18.43
C VAL A 162 -3.74 -18.17 19.10
N ARG A 163 -2.55 -17.70 19.47
CA ARG A 163 -1.74 -18.43 20.42
C ARG A 163 -2.70 -18.69 21.56
N ARG A 164 -3.19 -19.93 21.65
CA ARG A 164 -3.71 -20.43 22.91
C ARG A 164 -2.76 -19.86 23.94
N PRO A 165 -3.24 -19.12 24.95
CA PRO A 165 -2.45 -18.93 26.15
C PRO A 165 -1.92 -20.33 26.42
N ALA A 166 -0.61 -20.51 26.47
CA ALA A 166 0.00 -21.81 26.68
C ALA A 166 -0.84 -22.45 27.76
N ALA A 167 -1.49 -23.59 27.43
CA ALA A 167 -2.32 -24.28 28.39
C ALA A 167 -1.38 -24.44 29.57
N ALA A 168 -1.68 -23.74 30.63
CA ALA A 168 -0.99 -23.97 31.90
C ALA A 168 -1.06 -25.48 32.07
N PRO A 169 0.07 -26.18 32.37
CA PRO A 169 0.06 -27.61 32.54
C PRO A 169 -1.14 -27.92 33.41
N ALA A 170 -2.01 -28.79 32.95
CA ALA A 170 -3.17 -29.26 33.69
C ALA A 170 -2.58 -29.93 34.96
N GLY A 171 -2.49 -29.14 36.00
CA GLY A 171 -2.28 -29.66 37.34
C GLY A 171 -3.47 -30.58 37.62
N PRO A 172 -3.28 -31.64 38.41
CA PRO A 172 -4.33 -32.60 38.70
C PRO A 172 -5.56 -31.87 39.19
N ALA A 173 -6.71 -32.21 38.57
CA ALA A 173 -8.03 -31.70 38.95
C ALA A 173 -8.23 -32.05 40.44
N LEU A 174 -7.99 -31.09 41.31
CA LEU A 174 -8.40 -31.16 42.69
C LEU A 174 -9.92 -31.07 42.74
N GLY A 175 -10.53 -31.97 43.43
CA GLY A 175 -11.91 -32.36 43.50
C GLY A 175 -12.92 -31.22 43.43
N ALA A 176 -14.00 -31.52 42.74
CA ALA A 176 -15.19 -30.71 42.64
C ALA A 176 -15.95 -30.70 44.00
N GLU A 177 -15.46 -29.95 44.96
CA GLU A 177 -16.19 -29.65 46.20
C GLU A 177 -15.61 -28.40 46.88
N THR A 178 -15.89 -27.21 46.34
CA THR A 178 -15.99 -25.97 47.17
C THR A 178 -16.58 -24.85 46.34
N ALA A 179 -17.90 -24.86 46.19
CA ALA A 179 -18.66 -23.67 45.83
C ALA A 179 -18.69 -22.70 47.00
N GLY A 180 -17.57 -22.08 47.32
CA GLY A 180 -17.47 -21.04 48.35
C GLY A 180 -17.77 -19.65 47.81
N SER A 181 -18.20 -18.74 48.68
CA SER A 181 -18.32 -17.32 48.38
C SER A 181 -16.99 -16.75 47.90
N PRO A 182 -16.96 -15.76 46.99
CA PRO A 182 -15.74 -15.09 46.57
C PRO A 182 -14.96 -14.57 47.79
N LEU A 183 -13.66 -14.81 47.82
CA LEU A 183 -12.78 -14.33 48.87
C LEU A 183 -12.41 -12.86 48.70
N LEU A 184 -12.40 -12.40 47.46
CA LEU A 184 -12.03 -11.04 47.08
C LEU A 184 -13.22 -10.27 46.49
N GLY A 185 -13.25 -8.96 46.74
CA GLY A 185 -14.17 -8.05 46.06
C GLY A 185 -13.81 -7.94 44.55
N ASP A 186 -14.75 -7.42 43.76
CA ASP A 186 -14.56 -7.34 42.30
C ASP A 186 -13.37 -6.45 41.89
N GLU A 187 -13.12 -5.40 42.66
CA GLU A 187 -11.99 -4.50 42.42
C GLU A 187 -10.65 -5.15 42.79
N GLU A 188 -10.61 -5.86 43.90
CA GLU A 188 -9.44 -6.61 44.37
C GLU A 188 -9.08 -7.75 43.40
N PHE A 189 -10.09 -8.46 42.94
CA PHE A 189 -9.90 -9.50 41.92
C PHE A 189 -9.41 -8.94 40.59
N ARG A 190 -9.91 -7.77 40.16
CA ARG A 190 -9.45 -7.09 38.96
C ARG A 190 -7.95 -6.75 39.06
N LEU A 191 -7.51 -6.19 40.20
CA LEU A 191 -6.09 -5.86 40.44
C LEU A 191 -5.23 -7.11 40.43
N LEU A 192 -5.66 -8.18 41.09
CA LEU A 192 -4.93 -9.45 41.14
C LEU A 192 -4.82 -10.09 39.75
N ARG A 193 -5.89 -10.06 38.98
CA ARG A 193 -5.92 -10.54 37.59
C ARG A 193 -4.97 -9.74 36.70
N GLU A 194 -4.96 -8.41 36.81
CA GLU A 194 -4.08 -7.56 36.04
C GLU A 194 -2.61 -7.81 36.38
N PHE A 195 -2.30 -8.02 37.66
CA PHE A 195 -0.96 -8.39 38.10
C PHE A 195 -0.52 -9.74 37.51
N SER A 196 -1.33 -10.81 37.61
CA SER A 196 -1.02 -12.13 37.06
C SER A 196 -0.85 -12.10 35.53
N HIS A 197 -1.67 -11.35 34.82
CA HIS A 197 -1.53 -11.20 33.36
C HIS A 197 -0.23 -10.49 32.93
N ARG A 198 0.24 -9.55 33.74
CA ARG A 198 1.47 -8.79 33.48
C ARG A 198 2.75 -9.42 34.05
N ALA A 199 2.62 -10.44 34.90
CA ALA A 199 3.75 -11.06 35.61
C ALA A 199 4.91 -11.44 34.69
N GLY A 200 4.62 -12.03 33.51
CA GLY A 200 5.63 -12.44 32.54
C GLY A 200 6.26 -11.31 31.72
N ALA A 201 5.69 -10.10 31.77
CA ALA A 201 6.15 -8.94 30.99
C ALA A 201 6.95 -7.92 31.84
N LEU A 202 6.96 -8.08 33.16
CA LEU A 202 7.62 -7.15 34.08
C LEU A 202 9.08 -7.57 34.37
N PRO A 203 10.02 -6.61 34.48
CA PRO A 203 11.36 -6.90 34.97
C PRO A 203 11.32 -7.55 36.38
N PRO A 204 12.19 -8.54 36.70
CA PRO A 204 12.12 -9.29 37.95
C PRO A 204 12.09 -8.43 39.22
N SER A 205 12.83 -7.33 39.25
CA SER A 205 12.85 -6.38 40.37
C SER A 205 11.54 -5.62 40.55
N VAL A 206 10.89 -5.25 39.46
CA VAL A 206 9.61 -4.55 39.46
C VAL A 206 8.49 -5.53 39.87
N HIS A 207 8.51 -6.74 39.32
CA HIS A 207 7.59 -7.82 39.66
C HIS A 207 7.62 -8.13 41.15
N ALA A 208 8.82 -8.37 41.73
CA ALA A 208 9.00 -8.65 43.15
C ALA A 208 8.51 -7.49 44.05
N ARG A 209 8.72 -6.25 43.64
CA ARG A 209 8.25 -5.07 44.40
C ARG A 209 6.71 -4.95 44.37
N LEU A 210 6.12 -5.12 43.19
CA LEU A 210 4.65 -5.09 43.03
C LEU A 210 3.99 -6.26 43.75
N ALA A 211 4.59 -7.47 43.70
CA ALA A 211 4.13 -8.63 44.43
C ALA A 211 4.08 -8.36 45.92
N ARG A 212 5.15 -7.83 46.51
CA ARG A 212 5.22 -7.46 47.95
C ARG A 212 4.13 -6.47 48.34
N ASN A 213 3.95 -5.40 47.54
CA ASN A 213 2.96 -4.36 47.82
C ASN A 213 1.53 -4.91 47.77
N LEU A 214 1.24 -5.73 46.74
CA LEU A 214 -0.06 -6.33 46.58
C LEU A 214 -0.36 -7.40 47.62
N ALA A 215 0.61 -8.26 47.94
CA ALA A 215 0.50 -9.27 49.00
C ALA A 215 0.33 -8.65 50.39
N ALA A 216 1.01 -7.52 50.69
CA ALA A 216 0.83 -6.78 51.93
C ALA A 216 -0.62 -6.25 52.08
N ARG A 217 -1.31 -5.90 51.01
CA ARG A 217 -2.71 -5.46 51.01
C ARG A 217 -3.68 -6.59 51.45
N PHE A 218 -3.33 -7.82 51.13
CA PHE A 218 -4.15 -9.00 51.51
C PHE A 218 -3.70 -9.65 52.82
N ALA A 219 -2.58 -9.25 53.43
CA ALA A 219 -2.00 -9.87 54.60
C ALA A 219 -2.92 -9.96 55.81
N ALA A 220 -3.77 -8.96 56.05
CA ALA A 220 -4.73 -8.93 57.16
C ALA A 220 -5.85 -9.98 56.99
N ARG A 221 -6.15 -10.42 55.81
CA ARG A 221 -7.26 -11.39 55.53
C ARG A 221 -6.74 -12.83 55.37
N PHE A 222 -5.48 -13.01 55.04
CA PHE A 222 -4.87 -14.31 54.74
C PHE A 222 -3.61 -14.52 55.58
N PRO A 223 -3.75 -14.97 56.85
CA PRO A 223 -2.62 -15.13 57.78
C PRO A 223 -1.68 -16.26 57.35
N GLU A 224 -2.07 -17.20 56.50
CA GLU A 224 -1.26 -18.33 56.01
C GLU A 224 -0.29 -17.93 54.86
N ARG A 225 0.19 -16.72 54.89
CA ARG A 225 1.11 -16.17 53.87
C ARG A 225 2.45 -16.91 53.92
N THR A 226 2.90 -17.45 52.81
CA THR A 226 4.23 -17.99 52.61
C THR A 226 5.23 -16.87 52.35
N ALA A 227 6.54 -17.13 52.59
CA ALA A 227 7.61 -16.16 52.35
C ALA A 227 7.74 -15.72 50.86
N ASP A 228 7.12 -16.45 49.93
CA ASP A 228 7.05 -16.13 48.52
C ASP A 228 5.73 -15.37 48.20
N ASP A 229 5.86 -14.04 48.14
CA ASP A 229 4.76 -13.14 47.83
C ASP A 229 4.14 -13.38 46.43
N ALA A 230 4.95 -13.69 45.44
CA ALA A 230 4.49 -13.93 44.07
C ALA A 230 3.73 -15.26 43.97
N GLY A 231 4.27 -16.33 44.57
CA GLY A 231 3.59 -17.62 44.63
C GLY A 231 2.32 -17.59 45.49
N PHE A 232 2.26 -16.76 46.55
CA PHE A 232 1.03 -16.53 47.29
C PHE A 232 -0.05 -15.88 46.44
N LEU A 233 0.26 -14.81 45.70
CA LEU A 233 -0.68 -14.12 44.84
C LEU A 233 -1.18 -15.00 43.71
N GLU A 234 -0.33 -15.83 43.12
CA GLU A 234 -0.72 -16.77 42.07
C GLU A 234 -1.70 -17.83 42.60
N ARG A 235 -1.42 -18.43 43.77
CA ARG A 235 -2.35 -19.36 44.42
C ARG A 235 -3.69 -18.70 44.74
N LEU A 236 -3.67 -17.51 45.34
CA LEU A 236 -4.86 -16.74 45.65
C LEU A 236 -5.69 -16.43 44.38
N PHE A 237 -5.01 -16.13 43.28
CA PHE A 237 -5.65 -15.91 41.99
C PHE A 237 -6.31 -17.18 41.46
N GLN A 238 -5.65 -18.32 41.52
CA GLN A 238 -6.20 -19.60 41.05
C GLN A 238 -7.38 -20.05 41.93
N ASP A 239 -7.29 -19.91 43.26
CA ASP A 239 -8.36 -20.26 44.19
C ASP A 239 -9.60 -19.37 43.98
N GLU A 240 -9.41 -18.06 43.81
CA GLU A 240 -10.49 -17.13 43.57
C GLU A 240 -11.14 -17.36 42.21
N LEU A 241 -10.30 -17.68 41.20
CA LEU A 241 -10.76 -18.05 39.87
C LEU A 241 -11.61 -19.32 39.90
N ALA A 242 -11.20 -20.33 40.66
CA ALA A 242 -11.96 -21.57 40.86
C ALA A 242 -13.30 -21.32 41.54
N ARG A 243 -13.31 -20.52 42.62
CA ARG A 243 -14.56 -20.15 43.36
C ARG A 243 -15.51 -19.34 42.48
N ARG A 244 -15.01 -18.38 41.71
CA ARG A 244 -15.81 -17.60 40.76
C ARG A 244 -16.29 -18.46 39.59
N ARG A 245 -15.48 -19.39 39.09
CA ARG A 245 -15.92 -20.39 38.09
C ARG A 245 -17.03 -21.29 38.65
N GLY A 246 -16.96 -21.74 39.90
CA GLY A 246 -18.00 -22.53 40.54
C GLY A 246 -19.34 -21.76 40.66
N ARG A 247 -19.30 -20.47 40.97
CA ARG A 247 -20.47 -19.61 41.06
C ARG A 247 -21.04 -19.17 39.69
N PHE A 248 -20.19 -19.01 38.70
CA PHE A 248 -20.55 -18.74 37.30
C PHE A 248 -20.67 -20.04 36.49
N GLY A 249 -20.23 -21.16 37.00
CA GLY A 249 -20.27 -22.46 36.35
C GLY A 249 -21.67 -22.88 35.94
N SER A 250 -22.68 -22.56 36.73
CA SER A 250 -24.08 -22.76 36.31
C SER A 250 -24.53 -21.80 35.21
N ARG A 251 -24.00 -20.56 35.17
CA ARG A 251 -24.26 -19.58 34.10
C ARG A 251 -23.28 -19.67 32.92
N SER A 252 -22.01 -20.02 33.16
CA SER A 252 -21.01 -20.24 32.10
C SER A 252 -21.29 -21.54 31.35
N GLY A 253 -21.70 -22.61 32.02
CA GLY A 253 -22.16 -23.85 31.40
C GLY A 253 -23.38 -23.62 30.48
N THR A 254 -24.28 -22.72 30.85
CA THR A 254 -25.41 -22.36 29.99
C THR A 254 -25.00 -21.52 28.80
N ARG A 255 -24.00 -20.62 28.95
CA ARG A 255 -23.46 -19.81 27.82
C ARG A 255 -22.62 -20.62 26.87
N SER A 256 -21.72 -21.49 27.35
CA SER A 256 -20.96 -22.44 26.53
C SER A 256 -21.94 -23.40 25.82
N GLY A 257 -22.90 -23.94 26.50
CA GLY A 257 -23.92 -24.80 25.88
C GLY A 257 -24.82 -24.10 24.85
N VAL A 258 -24.97 -22.75 24.92
CA VAL A 258 -25.67 -21.95 23.89
C VAL A 258 -24.77 -21.76 22.67
N ALA A 259 -23.48 -21.48 22.88
CA ALA A 259 -22.53 -21.38 21.80
C ALA A 259 -22.36 -22.73 21.07
N ASP A 260 -22.26 -23.84 21.81
CA ASP A 260 -22.14 -25.19 21.24
C ASP A 260 -23.39 -25.58 20.43
N ARG A 261 -24.59 -25.21 20.92
CA ARG A 261 -25.83 -25.41 20.17
C ARG A 261 -25.91 -24.55 18.92
N LEU A 262 -25.36 -23.34 18.94
CA LEU A 262 -25.25 -22.48 17.76
C LEU A 262 -24.35 -23.15 16.71
N VAL A 263 -23.19 -23.65 17.12
CA VAL A 263 -22.25 -24.37 16.24
C VAL A 263 -22.91 -25.62 15.66
N ALA A 264 -23.52 -26.47 16.49
CA ALA A 264 -24.17 -27.71 16.06
C ALA A 264 -25.30 -27.47 15.05
N ARG A 265 -26.06 -26.37 15.21
CA ARG A 265 -27.17 -26.04 14.29
C ARG A 265 -26.75 -25.38 13.00
N LYS A 266 -25.62 -24.67 13.00
CA LYS A 266 -25.25 -23.74 11.91
C LYS A 266 -24.01 -24.14 11.15
N SER A 267 -23.23 -25.12 11.62
CA SER A 267 -21.95 -25.51 10.99
C SER A 267 -22.11 -25.90 9.52
N SER A 268 -23.16 -26.62 9.15
CA SER A 268 -23.43 -27.01 7.76
C SER A 268 -23.69 -25.79 6.85
N ARG A 269 -24.47 -24.80 7.35
CA ARG A 269 -24.73 -23.55 6.63
C ARG A 269 -23.48 -22.70 6.45
N TRP A 270 -22.57 -22.72 7.43
CA TRP A 270 -21.29 -22.03 7.33
C TRP A 270 -20.38 -22.69 6.29
N GLU A 271 -20.42 -24.02 6.15
CA GLU A 271 -19.68 -24.77 5.12
C GLU A 271 -20.22 -24.50 3.72
N GLU A 272 -21.55 -24.51 3.57
CA GLU A 272 -22.20 -24.13 2.31
C GLU A 272 -21.83 -22.72 1.88
N PHE A 273 -21.88 -21.77 2.81
CA PHE A 273 -21.47 -20.39 2.52
C PHE A 273 -19.97 -20.31 2.21
N GLN A 274 -19.14 -21.08 2.88
CA GLN A 274 -17.69 -21.10 2.60
C GLN A 274 -17.40 -21.51 1.15
N THR A 275 -18.08 -22.55 0.67
CA THR A 275 -17.94 -23.00 -0.73
C THR A 275 -18.46 -21.96 -1.70
N LEU A 276 -19.58 -21.33 -1.39
CA LEU A 276 -20.16 -20.27 -2.22
C LEU A 276 -19.25 -19.02 -2.24
N ALA A 277 -18.76 -18.59 -1.09
CA ALA A 277 -17.82 -17.48 -0.99
C ALA A 277 -16.48 -17.76 -1.71
N GLN A 278 -16.01 -19.00 -1.72
CA GLN A 278 -14.82 -19.40 -2.49
C GLN A 278 -15.08 -19.38 -4.01
N ARG A 279 -16.28 -19.77 -4.48
CA ARG A 279 -16.69 -19.64 -5.88
C ARG A 279 -16.70 -18.18 -6.30
N VAL A 280 -17.40 -17.33 -5.57
CA VAL A 280 -17.46 -15.88 -5.83
C VAL A 280 -16.08 -15.24 -5.73
N ALA A 281 -15.26 -15.72 -4.81
CA ALA A 281 -13.88 -15.23 -4.68
C ALA A 281 -13.03 -15.53 -5.93
N ARG A 282 -13.22 -16.67 -6.59
CA ARG A 282 -12.50 -17.05 -7.82
C ARG A 282 -13.06 -16.35 -9.05
N ASP A 283 -14.37 -16.45 -9.25
CA ASP A 283 -15.00 -16.18 -10.53
C ASP A 283 -15.74 -14.85 -10.57
N GLY A 284 -15.92 -14.17 -9.43
CA GLY A 284 -16.66 -12.92 -9.28
C GLY A 284 -18.13 -13.15 -8.92
N LEU A 285 -18.88 -12.05 -8.72
CA LEU A 285 -20.33 -12.10 -8.48
C LEU A 285 -21.10 -12.57 -9.73
N ASP A 286 -20.54 -12.36 -10.92
CA ASP A 286 -21.11 -12.83 -12.18
C ASP A 286 -21.22 -14.35 -12.29
N ALA A 287 -20.51 -15.10 -11.42
CA ALA A 287 -20.62 -16.55 -11.32
C ALA A 287 -21.89 -17.02 -10.56
N LEU A 288 -22.63 -16.08 -9.98
CA LEU A 288 -23.91 -16.32 -9.32
C LEU A 288 -25.05 -15.99 -10.31
N SER A 289 -26.07 -16.84 -10.30
CA SER A 289 -27.31 -16.53 -11.01
C SER A 289 -28.07 -15.35 -10.35
N ALA A 290 -29.03 -14.77 -11.07
CA ALA A 290 -29.86 -13.69 -10.54
C ALA A 290 -30.63 -14.10 -9.26
N GLU A 291 -30.89 -15.41 -9.08
CA GLU A 291 -31.56 -15.96 -7.91
C GLU A 291 -30.58 -16.25 -6.76
N GLU A 292 -29.32 -16.63 -7.09
CA GLU A 292 -28.28 -16.92 -6.09
C GLU A 292 -27.72 -15.65 -5.41
N LEU A 293 -27.73 -14.51 -6.07
CA LEU A 293 -27.16 -13.27 -5.54
C LEU A 293 -27.89 -12.74 -4.30
N PRO A 294 -29.24 -12.66 -4.27
CA PRO A 294 -29.97 -12.32 -3.05
C PRO A 294 -29.75 -13.33 -1.91
N ASP A 295 -29.69 -14.62 -2.24
CA ASP A 295 -29.43 -15.68 -1.25
C ASP A 295 -28.01 -15.55 -0.65
N PHE A 296 -27.01 -15.26 -1.47
CA PHE A 296 -25.65 -15.00 -1.00
C PHE A 296 -25.62 -13.83 0.00
N ALA A 297 -26.30 -12.71 -0.33
CA ALA A 297 -26.37 -11.55 0.54
C ALA A 297 -27.15 -11.84 1.84
N ALA A 298 -28.19 -12.64 1.78
CA ALA A 298 -28.96 -13.09 2.95
C ALA A 298 -28.11 -13.96 3.88
N ARG A 299 -27.39 -14.93 3.32
CA ARG A 299 -26.48 -15.82 4.09
C ARG A 299 -25.31 -15.03 4.70
N TYR A 300 -24.76 -14.07 3.99
CA TYR A 300 -23.72 -13.17 4.54
C TYR A 300 -24.22 -12.44 5.80
N ARG A 301 -25.42 -11.84 5.74
CA ARG A 301 -26.03 -11.17 6.91
C ARG A 301 -26.31 -12.16 8.07
N GLU A 302 -26.76 -13.37 7.75
CA GLU A 302 -26.97 -14.42 8.75
C GLU A 302 -25.67 -14.78 9.48
N ILE A 303 -24.56 -14.98 8.74
CA ILE A 303 -23.27 -15.32 9.34
C ILE A 303 -22.67 -14.15 10.12
N SER A 304 -22.90 -12.91 9.68
CA SER A 304 -22.53 -11.71 10.44
C SER A 304 -23.25 -11.66 11.79
N ALA A 305 -24.55 -11.97 11.80
CA ALA A 305 -25.33 -12.08 13.03
C ALA A 305 -24.88 -13.26 13.91
N ASP A 306 -24.52 -14.39 13.30
CA ASP A 306 -24.00 -15.56 14.03
C ASP A 306 -22.64 -15.25 14.67
N LEU A 307 -21.75 -14.48 14.01
CA LEU A 307 -20.50 -13.99 14.60
C LEU A 307 -20.75 -13.09 15.82
N ALA A 308 -21.71 -12.16 15.72
CA ALA A 308 -22.08 -11.30 16.85
C ALA A 308 -22.61 -12.13 18.03
N ARG A 309 -23.48 -13.10 17.76
CA ARG A 309 -23.99 -14.03 18.79
C ARG A 309 -22.89 -14.89 19.40
N ALA A 310 -22.00 -15.45 18.56
CA ALA A 310 -20.88 -16.26 19.02
C ALA A 310 -19.95 -15.48 19.96
N ARG A 311 -19.70 -14.19 19.67
CA ARG A 311 -18.95 -13.28 20.56
C ARG A 311 -19.68 -13.06 21.88
N THR A 312 -20.98 -12.78 21.83
CA THR A 312 -21.81 -12.54 23.03
C THR A 312 -21.90 -13.76 23.94
N TYR A 313 -21.96 -14.95 23.36
CA TYR A 313 -22.08 -16.21 24.10
C TYR A 313 -20.73 -16.82 24.48
N GLY A 314 -19.61 -16.17 24.14
CA GLY A 314 -18.28 -16.63 24.51
C GLY A 314 -17.89 -17.95 23.81
N ALA A 315 -18.20 -18.07 22.52
CA ALA A 315 -17.82 -19.22 21.71
C ALA A 315 -16.29 -19.41 21.71
N GLU A 316 -15.85 -20.62 21.44
CA GLU A 316 -14.44 -20.94 21.38
C GLU A 316 -13.69 -20.07 20.36
N PRO A 317 -12.41 -19.70 20.64
CA PRO A 317 -11.60 -18.86 19.75
C PRO A 317 -11.50 -19.40 18.31
N VAL A 318 -11.50 -20.73 18.13
CA VAL A 318 -11.48 -21.38 16.81
C VAL A 318 -12.75 -21.06 16.02
N THR A 319 -13.91 -21.12 16.67
CA THR A 319 -15.21 -20.80 16.06
C THR A 319 -15.30 -19.32 15.71
N LEU A 320 -14.85 -18.43 16.60
CA LEU A 320 -14.82 -17.00 16.34
C LEU A 320 -13.90 -16.66 15.16
N THR A 321 -12.72 -17.28 15.08
CA THR A 321 -11.80 -17.11 13.96
C THR A 321 -12.40 -17.60 12.64
N ARG A 322 -13.08 -18.76 12.65
CA ARG A 322 -13.78 -19.29 11.47
C ARG A 322 -14.86 -18.34 10.98
N LEU A 323 -15.72 -17.87 11.87
CA LEU A 323 -16.81 -16.95 11.53
C LEU A 323 -16.28 -15.60 11.05
N THR A 324 -15.25 -15.06 11.69
CA THR A 324 -14.59 -13.82 11.24
C THR A 324 -14.04 -13.95 9.82
N ARG A 325 -13.43 -15.10 9.47
CA ARG A 325 -12.98 -15.39 8.10
C ARG A 325 -14.13 -15.43 7.10
N LEU A 326 -15.24 -16.07 7.46
CA LEU A 326 -16.40 -16.18 6.59
C LEU A 326 -17.05 -14.81 6.36
N VAL A 327 -17.19 -13.99 7.40
CA VAL A 327 -17.69 -12.62 7.29
C VAL A 327 -16.76 -11.77 6.42
N ALA A 328 -15.45 -11.83 6.64
CA ALA A 328 -14.47 -11.12 5.82
C ALA A 328 -14.51 -11.57 4.35
N ALA A 329 -14.65 -12.87 4.09
CA ALA A 329 -14.78 -13.41 2.74
C ALA A 329 -16.06 -12.93 2.04
N GLY A 330 -17.20 -13.00 2.74
CA GLY A 330 -18.49 -12.51 2.25
C GLY A 330 -18.49 -11.02 1.98
N HIS A 331 -17.94 -10.23 2.90
CA HIS A 331 -17.79 -8.78 2.76
C HIS A 331 -16.94 -8.43 1.52
N ASN A 332 -15.77 -9.04 1.39
CA ASN A 332 -14.90 -8.81 0.23
C ASN A 332 -15.51 -9.29 -1.09
N ALA A 333 -16.43 -10.26 -1.05
CA ALA A 333 -17.13 -10.74 -2.23
C ALA A 333 -18.24 -9.77 -2.67
N LEU A 334 -19.09 -9.32 -1.73
CA LEU A 334 -20.23 -8.43 -2.00
C LEU A 334 -19.79 -7.01 -2.37
N TYR A 335 -18.78 -6.49 -1.70
CA TYR A 335 -18.30 -5.12 -1.89
C TYR A 335 -17.06 -5.04 -2.79
N ARG A 336 -16.86 -6.07 -3.63
CA ARG A 336 -15.80 -6.10 -4.61
C ARG A 336 -16.08 -5.09 -5.70
N GLU A 337 -15.13 -4.21 -6.01
CA GLU A 337 -15.19 -3.44 -7.26
C GLU A 337 -15.17 -4.42 -8.45
N GLU A 338 -16.08 -4.24 -9.38
CA GLU A 338 -16.16 -5.01 -10.62
C GLU A 338 -14.82 -4.98 -11.36
N ARG A 339 -14.48 -6.10 -11.99
CA ARG A 339 -13.31 -6.14 -12.89
C ARG A 339 -13.52 -5.09 -13.97
N PRO A 340 -12.50 -4.32 -14.35
CA PRO A 340 -12.62 -3.34 -15.41
C PRO A 340 -12.98 -4.07 -16.71
N THR A 341 -14.18 -3.83 -17.20
CA THR A 341 -14.62 -4.24 -18.55
C THR A 341 -14.00 -3.31 -19.57
N TRP A 342 -13.81 -3.76 -20.80
CA TRP A 342 -13.31 -2.92 -21.90
C TRP A 342 -14.15 -1.64 -22.08
N SER A 343 -15.47 -1.72 -21.92
CA SER A 343 -16.36 -0.58 -21.93
C SER A 343 -16.02 0.45 -20.85
N ARG A 344 -15.66 -0.02 -19.63
CA ARG A 344 -15.30 0.86 -18.51
C ARG A 344 -13.94 1.52 -18.72
N ILE A 345 -12.97 0.76 -19.28
CA ILE A 345 -11.67 1.32 -19.68
C ILE A 345 -11.88 2.41 -20.74
N TRP A 346 -12.70 2.14 -21.74
CA TRP A 346 -13.02 3.10 -22.80
C TRP A 346 -13.69 4.36 -22.24
N THR A 347 -14.70 4.20 -21.38
CA THR A 347 -15.38 5.32 -20.70
C THR A 347 -14.40 6.15 -19.87
N PHE A 348 -13.49 5.49 -19.13
CA PHE A 348 -12.45 6.16 -18.38
C PHE A 348 -11.55 7.01 -19.28
N LEU A 349 -11.05 6.44 -20.38
CA LEU A 349 -10.15 7.15 -21.30
C LEU A 349 -10.82 8.30 -22.05
N VAL A 350 -12.05 8.08 -22.55
CA VAL A 350 -12.72 9.04 -23.46
C VAL A 350 -13.54 10.09 -22.71
N ARG A 351 -14.02 9.80 -21.50
CA ARG A 351 -14.86 10.72 -20.73
C ARG A 351 -14.22 11.22 -19.45
N GLU A 352 -13.72 10.31 -18.62
CA GLU A 352 -13.23 10.70 -17.28
C GLU A 352 -11.89 11.42 -17.35
N CYS A 353 -10.96 10.97 -18.18
CA CYS A 353 -9.65 11.61 -18.33
C CYS A 353 -9.77 13.05 -18.90
N PRO A 354 -10.47 13.31 -20.02
CA PRO A 354 -10.65 14.68 -20.51
C PRO A 354 -11.39 15.58 -19.52
N ALA A 355 -12.43 15.06 -18.86
CA ALA A 355 -13.16 15.81 -17.84
C ALA A 355 -12.26 16.21 -16.66
N ALA A 356 -11.35 15.30 -16.24
CA ALA A 356 -10.39 15.59 -15.20
C ALA A 356 -9.41 16.71 -15.61
N ILE A 357 -8.91 16.71 -16.86
CA ILE A 357 -8.03 17.76 -17.39
C ILE A 357 -8.76 19.12 -17.39
N VAL A 358 -10.00 19.16 -17.89
CA VAL A 358 -10.81 20.39 -17.90
C VAL A 358 -11.06 20.87 -16.45
N GLY A 359 -11.38 19.96 -15.54
CA GLY A 359 -11.53 20.27 -14.11
C GLY A 359 -10.25 20.81 -13.47
N ALA A 360 -9.10 20.33 -13.92
CA ALA A 360 -7.77 20.73 -13.42
C ALA A 360 -7.15 21.90 -14.22
N ARG A 361 -7.85 22.56 -15.15
CA ARG A 361 -7.29 23.53 -16.10
C ARG A 361 -6.42 24.61 -15.48
N ARG A 362 -6.74 25.08 -14.25
CA ARG A 362 -5.94 26.09 -13.53
C ARG A 362 -4.56 25.55 -13.13
N TYR A 363 -4.51 24.29 -12.73
CA TYR A 363 -3.24 23.61 -12.37
C TYR A 363 -2.44 23.29 -13.63
N VAL A 364 -3.10 22.89 -14.72
CA VAL A 364 -2.44 22.67 -16.01
C VAL A 364 -1.86 23.97 -16.53
N ALA A 365 -2.60 25.09 -16.49
CA ALA A 365 -2.10 26.41 -16.87
C ALA A 365 -0.89 26.84 -15.99
N LEU A 366 -0.96 26.59 -14.68
CA LEU A 366 0.17 26.85 -13.77
C LEU A 366 1.39 26.00 -14.15
N ALA A 367 1.22 24.70 -14.40
CA ALA A 367 2.30 23.81 -14.80
C ALA A 367 2.93 24.24 -16.13
N THR A 368 2.10 24.66 -17.08
CA THR A 368 2.55 25.22 -18.37
C THR A 368 3.39 26.49 -18.16
N LEU A 369 2.94 27.42 -17.31
CA LEU A 369 3.70 28.64 -17.00
C LEU A 369 5.03 28.35 -16.31
N VAL A 370 5.02 27.44 -15.31
CA VAL A 370 6.22 27.02 -14.59
C VAL A 370 7.25 26.38 -15.54
N PHE A 371 6.77 25.73 -16.60
CA PHE A 371 7.65 25.16 -17.63
C PHE A 371 8.10 26.23 -18.65
N LEU A 372 7.19 27.03 -19.22
CA LEU A 372 7.48 27.95 -20.30
C LEU A 372 8.34 29.15 -19.87
N LEU A 373 8.14 29.69 -18.66
CA LEU A 373 8.96 30.82 -18.21
C LEU A 373 10.46 30.49 -18.14
N PRO A 374 10.90 29.38 -17.51
CA PRO A 374 12.29 28.95 -17.56
C PRO A 374 12.74 28.57 -18.98
N ALA A 375 11.85 28.06 -19.83
CA ALA A 375 12.20 27.74 -21.23
C ALA A 375 12.57 29.02 -22.01
N VAL A 376 11.77 30.08 -21.89
CA VAL A 376 12.08 31.38 -22.49
C VAL A 376 13.40 31.94 -21.90
N GLY A 377 13.58 31.82 -20.59
CA GLY A 377 14.83 32.24 -19.92
C GLY A 377 16.05 31.48 -20.40
N GLY A 378 15.97 30.15 -20.55
CA GLY A 378 17.05 29.30 -21.06
C GLY A 378 17.38 29.60 -22.51
N PHE A 379 16.36 29.80 -23.35
CA PHE A 379 16.52 30.21 -24.75
C PHE A 379 17.29 31.54 -24.83
N ALA A 380 16.82 32.57 -24.11
CA ALA A 380 17.44 33.89 -24.11
C ALA A 380 18.89 33.83 -23.60
N LEU A 381 19.11 33.08 -22.51
CA LEU A 381 20.44 32.92 -21.90
C LEU A 381 21.46 32.36 -22.88
N LEU A 382 21.15 31.24 -23.54
CA LEU A 382 22.11 30.61 -24.47
C LEU A 382 22.15 31.30 -25.82
N ARG A 383 21.12 32.04 -26.21
CA ARG A 383 21.14 32.90 -27.38
C ARG A 383 22.13 34.06 -27.20
N ASP A 384 22.13 34.69 -25.99
CA ASP A 384 22.96 35.82 -25.65
C ASP A 384 24.40 35.41 -25.25
N ARG A 385 24.52 34.26 -24.55
CA ARG A 385 25.80 33.74 -24.03
C ARG A 385 26.07 32.30 -24.46
N PRO A 386 26.47 32.07 -25.72
CA PRO A 386 26.74 30.72 -26.23
C PRO A 386 27.83 29.97 -25.47
N SER A 387 28.80 30.69 -24.85
CA SER A 387 29.87 30.09 -24.05
C SER A 387 29.42 29.31 -22.83
N LEU A 388 28.18 29.52 -22.38
CA LEU A 388 27.60 28.77 -21.25
C LEU A 388 27.03 27.40 -21.66
N ALA A 389 26.95 27.10 -22.97
CA ALA A 389 26.36 25.85 -23.46
C ALA A 389 26.99 24.60 -22.82
N PRO A 390 28.32 24.44 -22.67
CA PRO A 390 28.91 23.28 -22.02
C PRO A 390 28.59 23.12 -20.52
N MET A 391 28.14 24.21 -19.87
CA MET A 391 27.76 24.19 -18.44
C MET A 391 26.29 23.79 -18.24
N VAL A 392 25.44 23.98 -19.25
CA VAL A 392 23.97 23.86 -19.13
C VAL A 392 23.45 22.66 -19.90
N LEU A 393 24.08 22.30 -21.01
CA LEU A 393 23.62 21.22 -21.89
C LEU A 393 24.50 19.98 -21.74
N PRO A 394 23.90 18.78 -21.85
CA PRO A 394 24.66 17.52 -21.96
C PRO A 394 25.53 17.49 -23.22
N ASP A 395 26.71 16.86 -23.14
CA ASP A 395 27.67 16.73 -24.25
C ASP A 395 27.02 16.17 -25.52
N VAL A 396 26.12 15.20 -25.41
CA VAL A 396 25.37 14.61 -26.54
C VAL A 396 24.61 15.66 -27.35
N LEU A 397 24.07 16.72 -26.73
CA LEU A 397 23.36 17.79 -27.45
C LEU A 397 24.35 18.75 -28.11
N LEU A 398 25.51 18.99 -27.51
CA LEU A 398 26.57 19.81 -28.08
C LEU A 398 27.15 19.14 -29.31
N GLU A 399 27.56 17.88 -29.20
CA GLU A 399 28.08 17.07 -30.31
C GLU A 399 27.08 16.97 -31.47
N ARG A 400 25.79 16.82 -31.13
CA ARG A 400 24.72 16.75 -32.12
C ARG A 400 24.51 18.06 -32.87
N ALA A 401 24.64 19.19 -32.22
CA ALA A 401 24.56 20.51 -32.85
C ALA A 401 25.75 20.74 -33.76
N GLU A 402 26.99 20.41 -33.32
CA GLU A 402 28.20 20.54 -34.11
C GLU A 402 28.18 19.62 -35.34
N ALA A 403 27.82 18.35 -35.18
CA ALA A 403 27.69 17.39 -36.27
C ALA A 403 26.61 17.83 -37.27
N GLY A 404 25.50 18.36 -36.80
CA GLY A 404 24.42 18.89 -37.61
C GLY A 404 24.85 20.07 -38.46
N ALA A 405 25.50 21.06 -37.85
CA ALA A 405 26.03 22.23 -38.54
C ALA A 405 27.08 21.85 -39.62
N ALA A 406 27.98 20.92 -39.29
CA ALA A 406 28.98 20.42 -40.25
C ALA A 406 28.36 19.68 -41.44
N ARG A 407 27.22 19.01 -41.27
CA ARG A 407 26.48 18.31 -42.34
C ARG A 407 25.71 19.28 -43.22
N GLU A 408 25.02 20.24 -42.57
CA GLU A 408 24.28 21.29 -43.30
C GLU A 408 25.22 22.08 -44.22
N ALA A 409 26.42 22.46 -43.71
CA ALA A 409 27.43 23.10 -44.49
C ALA A 409 27.90 22.29 -45.72
N ARG A 410 27.75 20.96 -45.70
CA ARG A 410 28.06 20.05 -46.82
C ARG A 410 26.84 19.75 -47.70
N GLY A 411 25.69 20.34 -47.45
CA GLY A 411 24.44 20.06 -48.16
C GLY A 411 23.88 18.64 -47.96
N SER A 412 24.33 17.94 -46.91
CA SER A 412 23.96 16.54 -46.67
C SER A 412 22.75 16.35 -45.73
N GLY A 413 22.07 17.43 -45.38
CA GLY A 413 20.98 17.43 -44.39
C GLY A 413 21.48 17.18 -42.95
N TYR A 414 20.61 17.37 -41.95
CA TYR A 414 21.01 17.45 -40.53
C TYR A 414 21.33 16.10 -39.90
N VAL A 415 20.52 15.07 -40.11
CA VAL A 415 20.67 13.78 -39.41
C VAL A 415 20.77 12.61 -40.40
N GLU A 416 21.78 11.80 -40.19
CA GLU A 416 21.85 10.45 -40.69
C GLU A 416 21.82 9.46 -39.54
N ASP A 417 20.64 9.39 -38.86
CA ASP A 417 20.45 8.24 -38.01
C ASP A 417 20.26 7.02 -38.90
N THR A 418 21.20 6.08 -38.77
CA THR A 418 21.09 4.79 -39.46
C THR A 418 19.71 4.20 -39.15
N ALA A 419 19.07 3.55 -40.10
CA ALA A 419 17.74 2.98 -39.91
C ALA A 419 17.63 2.10 -38.66
N GLY A 420 18.73 1.49 -38.22
CA GLY A 420 18.83 0.71 -37.01
C GLY A 420 18.87 1.52 -35.70
N ALA A 421 19.32 2.78 -35.73
CA ALA A 421 19.41 3.61 -34.51
C ALA A 421 18.07 4.28 -34.13
N ARG A 422 17.18 4.52 -35.10
CA ARG A 422 15.90 5.19 -34.89
C ARG A 422 14.99 4.53 -33.84
N PRO A 423 14.77 3.19 -33.86
CA PRO A 423 13.94 2.54 -32.85
C PRO A 423 14.51 2.66 -31.43
N LEU A 424 15.83 2.59 -31.28
CA LEU A 424 16.50 2.73 -29.99
C LEU A 424 16.32 4.15 -29.45
N MET A 425 16.52 5.17 -30.32
CA MET A 425 16.30 6.56 -29.92
C MET A 425 14.85 6.83 -29.52
N ALA A 426 13.86 6.34 -30.27
CA ALA A 426 12.46 6.44 -29.92
C ALA A 426 12.16 5.81 -28.56
N SER A 427 12.69 4.60 -28.29
CA SER A 427 12.57 3.93 -26.99
C SER A 427 13.15 4.77 -25.84
N MET A 428 14.30 5.41 -26.05
CA MET A 428 14.93 6.28 -25.05
C MET A 428 14.10 7.54 -24.79
N ILE A 429 13.54 8.17 -25.81
CA ILE A 429 12.70 9.37 -25.69
C ILE A 429 11.42 9.03 -24.93
N ILE A 430 10.71 7.97 -25.33
CA ILE A 430 9.48 7.52 -24.66
C ILE A 430 9.75 7.23 -23.18
N THR A 431 10.79 6.47 -22.87
CA THR A 431 11.15 6.11 -21.49
C THR A 431 11.49 7.35 -20.66
N ASN A 432 12.23 8.29 -21.24
CA ASN A 432 12.56 9.55 -20.57
C ASN A 432 11.31 10.36 -20.26
N ASN A 433 10.40 10.52 -21.19
CA ASN A 433 9.20 11.35 -21.02
C ASN A 433 8.21 10.74 -20.04
N ILE A 434 8.06 9.40 -20.03
CA ILE A 434 7.29 8.70 -18.99
C ILE A 434 7.92 8.93 -17.62
N ARG A 435 9.25 8.77 -17.50
CA ARG A 435 9.99 9.01 -16.25
C ARG A 435 9.80 10.44 -15.76
N VAL A 436 9.99 11.44 -16.62
CA VAL A 436 9.82 12.87 -16.27
C VAL A 436 8.38 13.14 -15.82
N ALA A 437 7.37 12.69 -16.56
CA ALA A 437 5.99 12.87 -16.20
C ALA A 437 5.67 12.27 -14.80
N PHE A 438 6.08 11.03 -14.55
CA PHE A 438 5.85 10.38 -13.26
C PHE A 438 6.60 11.06 -12.12
N MET A 439 7.82 11.52 -12.35
CA MET A 439 8.58 12.29 -11.35
C MET A 439 7.96 13.65 -11.07
N CYS A 440 7.42 14.35 -12.09
CA CYS A 440 6.66 15.59 -11.91
C CYS A 440 5.42 15.38 -11.04
N PHE A 441 4.71 14.28 -11.22
CA PHE A 441 3.60 13.92 -10.32
C PHE A 441 4.09 13.59 -8.91
N ALA A 442 5.05 12.67 -8.77
CA ALA A 442 5.56 12.21 -7.49
C ALA A 442 6.18 13.35 -6.66
N GLY A 443 6.82 14.32 -7.33
CA GLY A 443 7.35 15.53 -6.70
C GLY A 443 6.30 16.39 -6.00
N GLY A 444 5.01 16.20 -6.31
CA GLY A 444 3.90 16.86 -5.64
C GLY A 444 3.79 16.54 -4.15
N ILE A 445 4.25 15.35 -3.73
CA ILE A 445 4.24 14.94 -2.32
C ILE A 445 5.15 15.80 -1.43
N VAL A 446 6.19 16.38 -2.03
CA VAL A 446 7.06 17.35 -1.34
C VAL A 446 6.44 18.75 -1.44
N LEU A 447 5.21 18.89 -0.94
CA LEU A 447 4.43 20.12 -0.89
C LEU A 447 4.30 20.85 -2.25
N GLY A 448 4.40 20.10 -3.36
CA GLY A 448 4.38 20.65 -4.72
C GLY A 448 5.71 21.21 -5.21
N VAL A 449 6.71 21.40 -4.33
CA VAL A 449 8.02 21.98 -4.67
C VAL A 449 8.78 21.08 -5.65
N GLY A 450 8.73 19.77 -5.47
CA GLY A 450 9.36 18.82 -6.40
C GLY A 450 8.80 18.92 -7.82
N SER A 451 7.49 19.04 -7.96
CA SER A 451 6.84 19.26 -9.27
C SER A 451 7.27 20.56 -9.90
N LEU A 452 7.33 21.64 -9.12
CA LEU A 452 7.76 22.95 -9.57
C LEU A 452 9.20 22.92 -10.11
N LEU A 453 10.13 22.35 -9.33
CA LEU A 453 11.54 22.26 -9.71
C LEU A 453 11.73 21.40 -10.97
N LEU A 454 11.07 20.24 -11.04
CA LEU A 454 11.21 19.36 -12.19
C LEU A 454 10.63 19.97 -13.46
N LEU A 455 9.48 20.64 -13.40
CA LEU A 455 8.91 21.37 -14.54
C LEU A 455 9.83 22.51 -14.98
N ALA A 456 10.34 23.30 -14.04
CA ALA A 456 11.22 24.42 -14.33
C ALA A 456 12.54 23.97 -14.97
N LEU A 457 13.16 22.89 -14.43
CA LEU A 457 14.40 22.33 -15.00
C LEU A 457 14.20 21.75 -16.39
N ASN A 458 13.09 21.05 -16.64
CA ASN A 458 12.78 20.54 -17.98
C ASN A 458 12.52 21.68 -18.97
N GLY A 459 11.78 22.71 -18.56
CA GLY A 459 11.59 23.90 -19.38
C GLY A 459 12.92 24.59 -19.71
N LEU A 460 13.74 24.84 -18.68
CA LEU A 460 15.06 25.43 -18.85
C LEU A 460 15.92 24.64 -19.83
N SER A 461 15.94 23.32 -19.73
CA SER A 461 16.72 22.43 -20.61
C SER A 461 16.27 22.52 -22.06
N ILE A 462 14.97 22.48 -22.35
CA ILE A 462 14.44 22.61 -23.71
C ILE A 462 14.71 24.01 -24.28
N GLY A 463 14.52 25.04 -23.45
CA GLY A 463 14.82 26.41 -23.87
C GLY A 463 16.30 26.61 -24.16
N ALA A 464 17.17 26.15 -23.29
CA ALA A 464 18.61 26.21 -23.48
C ALA A 464 19.08 25.48 -24.77
N ALA A 465 18.58 24.24 -25.00
CA ALA A 465 18.82 23.52 -26.23
C ALA A 465 18.36 24.32 -27.47
N SER A 466 17.14 24.87 -27.42
CA SER A 466 16.63 25.71 -28.51
C SER A 466 17.49 26.95 -28.77
N GLY A 467 17.99 27.63 -27.73
CA GLY A 467 18.89 28.78 -27.86
C GLY A 467 20.24 28.40 -28.49
N HIS A 468 20.82 27.28 -28.07
CA HIS A 468 22.06 26.76 -28.60
C HIS A 468 21.93 26.37 -30.08
N PHE A 469 20.88 25.62 -30.45
CA PHE A 469 20.58 25.24 -31.81
C PHE A 469 20.27 26.46 -32.72
N ALA A 470 19.64 27.51 -32.15
CA ALA A 470 19.42 28.76 -32.87
C ALA A 470 20.74 29.46 -33.21
N ASN A 471 21.75 29.40 -32.35
CA ASN A 471 23.09 29.95 -32.62
C ASN A 471 23.82 29.15 -33.72
N ALA A 472 23.58 27.85 -33.83
CA ALA A 472 24.10 27.00 -34.88
C ALA A 472 23.31 27.09 -36.22
N GLY A 473 22.24 27.90 -36.31
CA GLY A 473 21.38 27.98 -37.49
C GLY A 473 20.36 26.83 -37.62
N LEU A 474 20.27 25.95 -36.62
CA LEU A 474 19.55 24.67 -36.68
C LEU A 474 18.23 24.67 -35.89
N LEU A 475 17.67 25.85 -35.58
CA LEU A 475 16.46 25.94 -34.74
C LEU A 475 15.25 25.29 -35.41
N GLU A 476 15.00 25.57 -36.67
CA GLU A 476 13.88 25.00 -37.43
C GLU A 476 13.98 23.46 -37.47
N TYR A 477 15.15 22.95 -37.60
CA TYR A 477 15.45 21.54 -37.64
C TYR A 477 15.11 20.86 -36.29
N LEU A 478 15.56 21.45 -35.18
CA LEU A 478 15.23 20.95 -33.85
C LEU A 478 13.71 20.88 -33.63
N TRP A 479 13.01 21.97 -33.97
CA TRP A 479 11.57 22.06 -33.73
C TRP A 479 10.75 21.20 -34.70
N THR A 480 11.18 20.99 -35.95
CA THR A 480 10.54 20.03 -36.86
C THR A 480 10.57 18.62 -36.28
N PHE A 481 11.69 18.24 -35.64
CA PHE A 481 11.79 16.97 -34.93
C PHE A 481 10.89 16.94 -33.68
N VAL A 482 10.92 17.99 -32.86
CA VAL A 482 10.16 18.05 -31.58
C VAL A 482 8.65 18.16 -31.83
N ILE A 483 8.17 18.95 -32.80
CA ILE A 483 6.73 19.16 -33.03
C ILE A 483 6.02 17.87 -33.45
N GLY A 484 6.69 16.98 -34.16
CA GLY A 484 6.08 15.75 -34.69
C GLY A 484 5.49 14.83 -33.58
N HIS A 485 6.13 14.76 -32.41
CA HIS A 485 5.72 13.92 -31.28
C HIS A 485 5.74 14.69 -29.95
N GLY A 486 6.66 15.62 -29.79
CA GLY A 486 6.95 16.28 -28.52
C GLY A 486 5.85 17.19 -27.98
N LEU A 487 4.92 17.68 -28.81
CA LEU A 487 3.84 18.53 -28.34
C LEU A 487 2.89 17.77 -27.37
N LEU A 488 2.54 16.53 -27.73
CA LEU A 488 1.74 15.65 -26.87
C LEU A 488 2.52 15.23 -25.61
N GLU A 489 3.81 14.96 -25.74
CA GLU A 489 4.68 14.62 -24.63
C GLU A 489 4.84 15.77 -23.63
N LEU A 490 5.07 16.99 -24.12
CA LEU A 490 5.13 18.17 -23.27
C LEU A 490 3.82 18.43 -22.55
N PHE A 491 2.70 18.30 -23.27
CA PHE A 491 1.37 18.43 -22.66
C PHE A 491 1.14 17.36 -21.58
N ALA A 492 1.57 16.12 -21.81
CA ALA A 492 1.53 15.06 -20.82
C ALA A 492 2.34 15.42 -19.54
N ILE A 493 3.55 16.00 -19.70
CA ILE A 493 4.38 16.46 -18.57
C ILE A 493 3.67 17.58 -17.79
N TRP A 494 3.00 18.55 -18.48
CA TRP A 494 2.26 19.62 -17.80
C TRP A 494 1.04 19.07 -17.04
N VAL A 495 0.31 18.10 -17.60
CA VAL A 495 -0.80 17.42 -16.93
C VAL A 495 -0.31 16.64 -15.72
N ALA A 496 0.83 15.95 -15.82
CA ALA A 496 1.44 15.24 -14.69
C ALA A 496 1.89 16.20 -13.58
N GLY A 497 2.49 17.33 -13.95
CA GLY A 497 2.85 18.41 -13.00
C GLY A 497 1.63 19.04 -12.32
N ALA A 498 0.53 19.22 -13.08
CA ALA A 498 -0.74 19.68 -12.52
C ALA A 498 -1.29 18.72 -11.46
N ALA A 499 -1.22 17.40 -11.72
CA ALA A 499 -1.58 16.38 -10.74
C ALA A 499 -0.69 16.46 -9.48
N GLY A 500 0.61 16.73 -9.65
CA GLY A 500 1.54 16.97 -8.54
C GLY A 500 1.20 18.23 -7.73
N PHE A 501 0.86 19.34 -8.38
CA PHE A 501 0.42 20.57 -7.69
C PHE A 501 -0.88 20.37 -6.91
N MET A 502 -1.83 19.59 -7.44
CA MET A 502 -3.06 19.26 -6.71
C MET A 502 -2.75 18.47 -5.44
N LEU A 503 -1.82 17.52 -5.51
CA LEU A 503 -1.40 16.74 -4.35
C LEU A 503 -0.69 17.62 -3.32
N GLY A 504 0.24 18.49 -3.76
CA GLY A 504 0.93 19.45 -2.91
C GLY A 504 -0.03 20.42 -2.22
N LYS A 505 -1.03 20.95 -2.94
CA LYS A 505 -2.07 21.79 -2.35
C LYS A 505 -2.87 21.06 -1.28
N ALA A 506 -3.27 19.81 -1.51
CA ALA A 506 -4.03 19.04 -0.54
C ALA A 506 -3.26 18.83 0.78
N LEU A 507 -1.92 18.77 0.72
CA LEU A 507 -1.05 18.69 1.89
C LEU A 507 -0.96 20.00 2.66
N ILE A 508 -0.90 21.15 1.96
CA ILE A 508 -0.72 22.49 2.56
C ILE A 508 -2.06 23.07 3.01
N LEU A 509 -3.06 23.01 2.13
CA LEU A 509 -4.37 23.65 2.28
C LEU A 509 -5.49 22.62 2.07
N PRO A 510 -5.74 21.74 3.06
CA PRO A 510 -6.73 20.66 2.94
C PRO A 510 -8.19 21.15 2.92
N GLY A 511 -8.45 22.44 3.21
CA GLY A 511 -9.80 22.98 3.38
C GLY A 511 -10.46 22.43 4.64
N ASP A 512 -11.76 22.12 4.54
CA ASP A 512 -12.57 21.62 5.65
C ASP A 512 -12.35 20.11 5.94
N LEU A 513 -11.54 19.43 5.11
CA LEU A 513 -11.27 18.00 5.27
C LEU A 513 -10.02 17.77 6.13
N PRO A 514 -9.96 16.67 6.88
CA PRO A 514 -8.71 16.19 7.43
C PRO A 514 -7.66 16.02 6.32
N ARG A 515 -6.40 16.38 6.58
CA ARG A 515 -5.31 16.31 5.57
C ARG A 515 -5.25 14.96 4.86
N ARG A 516 -5.46 13.87 5.61
CA ARG A 516 -5.48 12.52 5.06
C ARG A 516 -6.55 12.37 3.97
N ASP A 517 -7.77 12.80 4.24
CA ASP A 517 -8.90 12.61 3.34
C ASP A 517 -8.78 13.53 2.13
N ALA A 518 -8.27 14.76 2.33
CA ALA A 518 -7.95 15.69 1.25
C ALA A 518 -6.91 15.10 0.29
N VAL A 519 -5.84 14.48 0.80
CA VAL A 519 -4.78 13.85 0.01
C VAL A 519 -5.29 12.63 -0.76
N VAL A 520 -6.11 11.79 -0.13
CA VAL A 520 -6.74 10.63 -0.80
C VAL A 520 -7.66 11.09 -1.94
N LEU A 521 -8.46 12.14 -1.70
CA LEU A 521 -9.34 12.69 -2.73
C LEU A 521 -8.54 13.30 -3.90
N ALA A 522 -7.51 14.09 -3.60
CA ALA A 522 -6.60 14.63 -4.61
C ALA A 522 -5.90 13.52 -5.40
N GLY A 523 -5.45 12.46 -4.72
CA GLY A 523 -4.83 11.29 -5.33
C GLY A 523 -5.76 10.60 -6.35
N ARG A 524 -7.04 10.45 -6.05
CA ARG A 524 -8.02 9.88 -6.99
C ARG A 524 -8.19 10.72 -8.26
N VAL A 525 -8.23 12.04 -8.13
CA VAL A 525 -8.30 12.93 -9.30
C VAL A 525 -6.97 12.89 -10.07
N ALA A 526 -5.84 12.92 -9.38
CA ALA A 526 -4.52 12.81 -9.99
C ALA A 526 -4.35 11.52 -10.80
N MET A 527 -4.92 10.39 -10.36
CA MET A 527 -4.87 9.13 -11.12
C MET A 527 -5.64 9.20 -12.44
N ARG A 528 -6.73 9.98 -12.51
CA ARG A 528 -7.43 10.22 -13.80
C ARG A 528 -6.57 11.05 -14.74
N LEU A 529 -5.88 12.07 -14.23
CA LEU A 529 -4.94 12.86 -15.01
C LEU A 529 -3.78 12.01 -15.52
N LEU A 530 -3.22 11.14 -14.68
CA LEU A 530 -2.14 10.23 -15.06
C LEU A 530 -2.61 9.17 -16.08
N GLY A 531 -3.86 8.74 -16.02
CA GLY A 531 -4.46 7.92 -17.07
C GLY A 531 -4.40 8.61 -18.43
N ALA A 532 -4.73 9.92 -18.50
CA ALA A 532 -4.59 10.72 -19.72
C ALA A 532 -3.12 10.88 -20.16
N VAL A 533 -2.21 11.10 -19.19
CA VAL A 533 -0.76 11.19 -19.45
C VAL A 533 -0.24 9.93 -20.15
N VAL A 534 -0.62 8.75 -19.66
CA VAL A 534 -0.23 7.47 -20.28
C VAL A 534 -0.73 7.38 -21.72
N VAL A 535 -1.97 7.80 -21.98
CA VAL A 535 -2.53 7.79 -23.35
C VAL A 535 -1.75 8.75 -24.25
N PHE A 536 -1.49 9.98 -23.81
CA PHE A 536 -0.73 10.96 -24.61
C PHE A 536 0.67 10.46 -24.93
N LEU A 537 1.37 9.84 -23.96
CA LEU A 537 2.71 9.30 -24.16
C LEU A 537 2.74 8.03 -25.02
N LEU A 538 1.64 7.29 -25.13
CA LEU A 538 1.53 6.13 -26.03
C LEU A 538 1.17 6.52 -27.46
N VAL A 539 0.50 7.66 -27.64
CA VAL A 539 0.07 8.17 -28.96
C VAL A 539 1.16 9.04 -29.59
N ALA A 540 1.94 9.73 -28.78
CA ALA A 540 3.08 10.54 -29.24
C ALA A 540 4.20 9.69 -29.81
#